data_a527eb1d031ee5c360a2e33e3e70a9c8
#
_entry.id   a527eb1d031ee5c360a2e33e3e70a9c8
#
_cell.length_a   1.000
_cell.length_b   1.000
_cell.length_c   1.000
_cell.angle_alpha   90.00
_cell.angle_beta   90.00
_cell.angle_gamma   90.00
#
_symmetry.space_group_name_H-M   'P 1'
#
loop_
_entity.id
_entity.type
_entity.pdbx_description
1 polymer ?
#
loop_
_entity_poly.entity_id
_entity_poly.type
_entity_poly.pdbx_seq_one_letter_code
_entity_poly.pdbx_strand_id
1 'polypeptide(L)'
;SKLVKVDPAGNVEELGFTLEAQMDYGTLGARGLQVAENGDLIAECAFVLAQFDPATGECKHLYDPEAFANSISYTTLQDTLAMTDGDLVTFYDLTTGEQTGSFSTAGQQPEDGGPKVATMAESASYERVLASDPENGAVYFADSTGVYRHLLDGAVTERLIDGELCSLNMPALRLTDLIVKEDGSLLLLYADGMDRTLMNYTYSADTPTVPDKELRVFSLRDNKTIRQAMGLFQRQNPDVHVVYDVALTGADAVTASDALRTLANELLAGKGPDLLVLDGMPIDSYVEKGVLLDLSEPVGGKTASGEWLKAEAESFK
;
A
#
# COMPACT_ATOMS: atom_id res chain seq x y z
N SER A 1 31.12 -4.54 0.18
CA SER A 1 30.49 -5.20 -1.00
C SER A 1 31.25 -4.81 -2.25
N LYS A 2 31.32 -5.71 -3.24
CA LYS A 2 31.94 -5.39 -4.54
C LYS A 2 30.87 -4.75 -5.44
N LEU A 3 31.24 -3.69 -6.12
CA LEU A 3 30.43 -3.04 -7.13
C LEU A 3 30.86 -3.55 -8.52
N VAL A 4 29.90 -3.98 -9.31
CA VAL A 4 30.14 -4.48 -10.67
C VAL A 4 29.25 -3.78 -11.66
N LYS A 5 29.75 -3.52 -12.85
CA LYS A 5 28.97 -3.05 -13.99
C LYS A 5 28.74 -4.23 -14.93
N VAL A 6 27.49 -4.41 -15.36
CA VAL A 6 27.10 -5.44 -16.33
C VAL A 6 26.60 -4.74 -17.59
N ASP A 7 27.18 -5.04 -18.74
CA ASP A 7 26.73 -4.49 -20.01
C ASP A 7 25.53 -5.29 -20.57
N PRO A 8 24.82 -4.81 -21.60
CA PRO A 8 23.71 -5.53 -22.23
C PRO A 8 24.09 -6.90 -22.84
N ALA A 9 25.37 -7.15 -23.10
CA ALA A 9 25.89 -8.44 -23.59
C ALA A 9 26.21 -9.41 -22.44
N GLY A 10 26.07 -8.97 -21.18
CA GLY A 10 26.34 -9.76 -19.98
C GLY A 10 27.81 -9.76 -19.53
N ASN A 11 28.66 -8.92 -20.10
CA ASN A 11 30.03 -8.78 -19.61
C ASN A 11 30.04 -8.06 -18.27
N VAL A 12 30.84 -8.59 -17.33
CA VAL A 12 30.94 -8.06 -15.97
C VAL A 12 32.30 -7.38 -15.81
N GLU A 13 32.26 -6.12 -15.39
CA GLU A 13 33.41 -5.31 -15.01
C GLU A 13 33.35 -5.01 -13.51
N GLU A 14 34.39 -5.36 -12.75
CA GLU A 14 34.50 -4.98 -11.34
C GLU A 14 35.02 -3.55 -11.26
N LEU A 15 34.22 -2.67 -10.63
CA LEU A 15 34.63 -1.29 -10.35
C LEU A 15 35.55 -1.31 -9.12
N GLY A 16 36.74 -0.69 -9.26
CA GLY A 16 37.81 -0.76 -8.28
C GLY A 16 37.59 0.06 -7.00
N PHE A 17 36.34 0.46 -6.70
CA PHE A 17 35.98 1.27 -5.53
C PHE A 17 34.74 0.70 -4.82
N THR A 18 34.50 1.18 -3.60
CA THR A 18 33.29 0.92 -2.81
C THR A 18 32.50 2.21 -2.67
N LEU A 19 31.16 2.09 -2.52
CA LEU A 19 30.30 3.23 -2.19
C LEU A 19 30.17 3.31 -0.68
N GLU A 20 30.70 4.39 -0.11
CA GLU A 20 30.74 4.60 1.34
C GLU A 20 30.42 6.07 1.64
N ALA A 21 29.44 6.31 2.51
CA ALA A 21 29.14 7.63 3.02
C ALA A 21 29.89 7.87 4.33
N GLN A 22 30.60 8.98 4.43
CA GLN A 22 31.31 9.39 5.64
C GLN A 22 30.39 10.24 6.49
N MET A 23 30.10 9.78 7.70
CA MET A 23 29.27 10.47 8.68
C MET A 23 30.10 10.79 9.93
N ASP A 24 29.60 11.70 10.77
CA ASP A 24 30.27 12.09 12.04
C ASP A 24 30.48 10.90 13.00
N TYR A 25 29.66 9.87 12.89
CA TYR A 25 29.71 8.67 13.73
C TYR A 25 30.33 7.45 13.04
N GLY A 26 30.85 7.59 11.82
CA GLY A 26 31.57 6.53 11.11
C GLY A 26 31.21 6.43 9.62
N THR A 27 31.77 5.42 8.97
CA THR A 27 31.59 5.15 7.55
C THR A 27 30.45 4.14 7.34
N LEU A 28 29.51 4.47 6.48
CA LEU A 28 28.35 3.65 6.15
C LEU A 28 28.47 3.11 4.72
N GLY A 29 28.41 1.79 4.58
CA GLY A 29 28.39 1.13 3.29
C GLY A 29 27.02 1.24 2.62
N ALA A 30 27.01 1.35 1.30
CA ALA A 30 25.81 1.45 0.49
C ALA A 30 25.06 0.11 0.40
N ARG A 31 23.73 0.21 0.38
CA ARG A 31 22.78 -0.83 0.02
C ARG A 31 21.68 -0.21 -0.86
N GLY A 32 21.07 -0.99 -1.73
CA GLY A 32 20.22 -0.41 -2.75
C GLY A 32 21.01 0.51 -3.68
N LEU A 33 20.71 0.53 -4.92
CA LEU A 33 21.43 1.35 -5.90
C LEU A 33 20.50 1.71 -7.03
N GLN A 34 20.45 2.99 -7.36
CA GLN A 34 19.81 3.52 -8.56
C GLN A 34 20.83 4.35 -9.36
N VAL A 35 20.74 4.27 -10.68
CA VAL A 35 21.52 5.13 -11.57
C VAL A 35 20.61 6.26 -12.03
N ALA A 36 21.00 7.49 -11.72
CA ALA A 36 20.28 8.69 -12.18
C ALA A 36 20.53 8.94 -13.68
N GLU A 37 19.68 9.73 -14.32
CA GLU A 37 19.81 10.05 -15.75
C GLU A 37 21.13 10.74 -16.10
N ASN A 38 21.67 11.55 -15.18
CA ASN A 38 23.00 12.18 -15.32
C ASN A 38 24.18 11.18 -15.14
N GLY A 39 23.87 9.92 -14.86
CA GLY A 39 24.83 8.84 -14.67
C GLY A 39 25.35 8.66 -13.25
N ASP A 40 25.04 9.56 -12.33
CA ASP A 40 25.44 9.44 -10.93
C ASP A 40 24.74 8.25 -10.25
N LEU A 41 25.41 7.71 -9.24
CA LEU A 41 24.91 6.58 -8.46
C LEU A 41 24.24 7.10 -7.20
N ILE A 42 22.96 6.78 -7.00
CA ILE A 42 22.22 7.08 -5.77
C ILE A 42 22.11 5.80 -4.96
N ALA A 43 22.55 5.82 -3.72
CA ALA A 43 22.49 4.64 -2.86
C ALA A 43 22.05 4.98 -1.44
N GLU A 44 21.32 4.06 -0.84
CA GLU A 44 20.96 4.12 0.57
C GLU A 44 22.14 3.69 1.43
N CYS A 45 22.58 4.56 2.34
CA CYS A 45 23.66 4.32 3.30
C CYS A 45 23.10 4.39 4.72
N ALA A 46 22.60 3.27 5.23
CA ALA A 46 21.86 3.15 6.49
C ALA A 46 20.59 4.01 6.52
N PHE A 47 20.66 5.25 7.01
CA PHE A 47 19.50 6.14 7.20
C PHE A 47 19.54 7.39 6.30
N VAL A 48 20.52 7.48 5.40
CA VAL A 48 20.72 8.60 4.49
C VAL A 48 20.78 8.11 3.06
N LEU A 49 20.43 8.94 2.10
CA LEU A 49 20.77 8.73 0.70
C LEU A 49 22.07 9.45 0.38
N ALA A 50 22.91 8.82 -0.42
CA ALA A 50 24.15 9.39 -0.87
C ALA A 50 24.23 9.34 -2.40
N GLN A 51 24.73 10.40 -3.00
CA GLN A 51 25.04 10.51 -4.42
C GLN A 51 26.54 10.33 -4.64
N PHE A 52 26.91 9.48 -5.57
CA PHE A 52 28.30 9.14 -5.84
C PHE A 52 28.65 9.37 -7.31
N ASP A 53 29.89 9.76 -7.52
CA ASP A 53 30.48 9.79 -8.84
C ASP A 53 30.66 8.36 -9.38
N PRO A 54 30.17 8.04 -10.58
CA PRO A 54 30.22 6.66 -11.13
C PRO A 54 31.62 6.21 -11.55
N ALA A 55 32.58 7.13 -11.71
CA ALA A 55 33.92 6.82 -12.15
C ALA A 55 34.87 6.59 -10.96
N THR A 56 34.67 7.29 -9.86
CA THR A 56 35.58 7.31 -8.71
C THR A 56 34.98 6.69 -7.46
N GLY A 57 33.65 6.65 -7.34
CA GLY A 57 32.95 6.27 -6.12
C GLY A 57 32.98 7.35 -5.02
N GLU A 58 33.44 8.57 -5.35
CA GLU A 58 33.43 9.70 -4.42
C GLU A 58 32.00 10.15 -4.12
N CYS A 59 31.71 10.35 -2.82
CA CYS A 59 30.42 10.89 -2.39
C CYS A 59 30.33 12.38 -2.70
N LYS A 60 29.39 12.77 -3.57
CA LYS A 60 29.14 14.16 -3.98
C LYS A 60 28.23 14.88 -3.00
N HIS A 61 27.10 14.25 -2.67
CA HIS A 61 26.08 14.80 -1.82
C HIS A 61 25.51 13.77 -0.85
N LEU A 62 25.08 14.24 0.31
CA LEU A 62 24.33 13.48 1.31
C LEU A 62 22.96 14.12 1.48
N TYR A 63 21.92 13.28 1.43
CA TYR A 63 20.54 13.67 1.63
C TYR A 63 20.05 13.01 2.92
N ASP A 64 19.99 13.82 3.99
CA ASP A 64 19.61 13.35 5.32
C ASP A 64 18.13 13.67 5.55
N PRO A 65 17.26 12.68 5.73
CA PRO A 65 15.88 12.94 6.11
C PRO A 65 15.83 13.59 7.50
N GLU A 66 14.99 14.60 7.67
CA GLU A 66 14.83 15.33 8.94
C GLU A 66 14.34 14.43 10.10
N ALA A 67 13.72 13.30 9.77
CA ALA A 67 13.28 12.29 10.73
C ALA A 67 14.05 10.98 10.50
N PHE A 68 14.39 10.26 11.58
CA PHE A 68 14.91 8.90 11.49
C PHE A 68 13.85 7.98 10.88
N ALA A 69 13.79 7.94 9.55
CA ALA A 69 12.86 7.09 8.82
C ALA A 69 13.29 5.63 8.92
N ASN A 70 12.36 4.75 9.24
CA ASN A 70 12.61 3.31 9.26
C ASN A 70 12.81 2.74 7.84
N SER A 71 12.35 3.45 6.82
CA SER A 71 12.58 3.15 5.41
C SER A 71 12.55 4.44 4.59
N ILE A 72 13.49 4.57 3.67
CA ILE A 72 13.55 5.66 2.70
C ILE A 72 13.15 5.07 1.37
N SER A 73 12.15 5.66 0.71
CA SER A 73 11.88 5.40 -0.70
C SER A 73 12.30 6.61 -1.52
N TYR A 74 12.91 6.35 -2.66
CA TYR A 74 13.43 7.41 -3.52
C TYR A 74 13.35 7.02 -4.99
N THR A 75 13.36 8.03 -5.83
CA THR A 75 13.46 7.89 -7.29
C THR A 75 14.15 9.11 -7.88
N THR A 76 14.69 8.98 -9.07
CA THR A 76 15.30 10.10 -9.79
C THR A 76 14.49 10.41 -11.06
N LEU A 77 14.41 11.68 -11.39
CA LEU A 77 13.68 12.18 -12.55
C LEU A 77 14.42 13.39 -13.09
N GLN A 78 14.98 13.28 -14.30
CA GLN A 78 15.87 14.30 -14.85
C GLN A 78 17.01 14.64 -13.86
N ASP A 79 17.20 15.89 -13.54
CA ASP A 79 18.20 16.36 -12.57
C ASP A 79 17.64 16.45 -11.12
N THR A 80 16.52 15.79 -10.86
CA THR A 80 15.83 15.83 -9.55
C THR A 80 15.86 14.47 -8.86
N LEU A 81 16.22 14.45 -7.58
CA LEU A 81 15.98 13.35 -6.66
C LEU A 81 14.69 13.63 -5.89
N ALA A 82 13.74 12.70 -5.94
CA ALA A 82 12.58 12.68 -5.06
C ALA A 82 12.79 11.64 -3.95
N MET A 83 12.63 12.03 -2.72
CA MET A 83 12.80 11.18 -1.55
C MET A 83 11.62 11.34 -0.59
N THR A 84 11.17 10.26 0.03
CA THR A 84 10.16 10.31 1.10
C THR A 84 10.66 9.61 2.36
N ASP A 85 10.37 10.20 3.49
CA ASP A 85 10.62 9.67 4.83
C ASP A 85 9.32 9.45 5.64
N GLY A 86 8.18 9.47 4.96
CA GLY A 86 6.85 9.34 5.58
C GLY A 86 5.79 10.14 4.82
N ASP A 87 5.27 11.20 5.44
CA ASP A 87 4.19 12.01 4.84
C ASP A 87 4.68 13.17 3.97
N LEU A 88 5.98 13.33 3.83
CA LEU A 88 6.59 14.37 3.02
C LEU A 88 7.40 13.73 1.88
N VAL A 89 7.18 14.19 0.65
CA VAL A 89 8.09 13.95 -0.47
C VAL A 89 8.89 15.21 -0.69
N THR A 90 10.21 15.10 -0.63
CA THR A 90 11.16 16.20 -0.77
C THR A 90 11.94 16.05 -2.08
N PHE A 91 12.13 17.17 -2.77
CA PHE A 91 12.87 17.24 -4.03
C PHE A 91 14.24 17.90 -3.81
N TYR A 92 15.26 17.33 -4.41
CA TYR A 92 16.62 17.85 -4.40
C TYR A 92 17.16 17.95 -5.83
N ASP A 93 17.90 19.00 -6.11
CA ASP A 93 18.66 19.15 -7.36
C ASP A 93 19.93 18.27 -7.29
N LEU A 94 20.09 17.35 -8.22
CA LEU A 94 21.23 16.41 -8.25
C LEU A 94 22.58 17.08 -8.56
N THR A 95 22.58 18.30 -9.13
CA THR A 95 23.81 19.03 -9.44
C THR A 95 24.34 19.76 -8.20
N THR A 96 23.45 20.39 -7.45
CA THR A 96 23.81 21.23 -6.29
C THR A 96 23.67 20.52 -4.96
N GLY A 97 22.85 19.46 -4.88
CA GLY A 97 22.48 18.78 -3.64
C GLY A 97 21.46 19.57 -2.80
N GLU A 98 21.00 20.73 -3.28
CA GLU A 98 20.09 21.60 -2.52
C GLU A 98 18.63 21.14 -2.67
N GLN A 99 17.86 21.33 -1.62
CA GLN A 99 16.41 21.12 -1.64
C GLN A 99 15.73 22.17 -2.51
N THR A 100 14.91 21.73 -3.47
CA THR A 100 14.20 22.58 -4.43
C THR A 100 12.72 22.72 -4.12
N GLY A 101 12.13 21.75 -3.40
CA GLY A 101 10.72 21.77 -3.06
C GLY A 101 10.29 20.56 -2.24
N SER A 102 9.02 20.54 -1.89
CA SER A 102 8.40 19.38 -1.25
C SER A 102 6.88 19.46 -1.37
N PHE A 103 6.21 18.34 -1.22
CA PHE A 103 4.75 18.28 -1.05
C PHE A 103 4.37 17.25 0.01
N SER A 104 3.25 17.52 0.70
CA SER A 104 2.72 16.59 1.69
C SER A 104 1.82 15.56 1.02
N THR A 105 2.00 14.31 1.38
CA THR A 105 1.11 13.19 1.03
C THR A 105 0.06 12.96 2.12
N ALA A 106 0.20 13.60 3.30
CA ALA A 106 -0.80 13.60 4.35
C ALA A 106 -2.04 14.39 3.87
N GLY A 107 -3.21 13.80 3.96
CA GLY A 107 -4.46 14.42 3.51
C GLY A 107 -4.92 14.03 2.12
N GLN A 108 -4.20 13.14 1.43
CA GLN A 108 -4.71 12.46 0.23
C GLN A 108 -5.75 11.36 0.57
N GLN A 109 -6.07 11.22 1.85
CA GLN A 109 -7.18 10.36 2.29
C GLN A 109 -8.51 10.95 1.81
N PRO A 110 -9.46 10.13 1.35
CA PRO A 110 -10.80 10.59 0.99
C PRO A 110 -11.40 11.37 2.15
N GLU A 111 -11.98 12.54 1.86
CA GLU A 111 -12.76 13.32 2.83
C GLU A 111 -14.13 12.65 3.11
N ASP A 112 -14.21 11.34 3.05
CA ASP A 112 -15.39 10.63 3.46
C ASP A 112 -15.52 10.76 4.96
N GLY A 113 -16.54 11.52 5.41
CA GLY A 113 -16.83 11.83 6.80
C GLY A 113 -17.22 10.62 7.66
N GLY A 114 -16.66 9.45 7.37
CA GLY A 114 -16.65 8.28 8.22
C GLY A 114 -15.78 8.52 9.46
N PRO A 115 -16.10 7.90 10.60
CA PRO A 115 -15.26 8.00 11.78
C PRO A 115 -13.85 7.51 11.41
N LYS A 116 -12.86 8.41 11.55
CA LYS A 116 -11.44 8.06 11.38
C LYS A 116 -11.11 7.00 12.42
N VAL A 117 -11.05 5.76 11.96
CA VAL A 117 -10.59 4.66 12.76
C VAL A 117 -9.07 4.72 12.74
N ALA A 118 -8.50 5.42 13.74
CA ALA A 118 -7.10 5.27 14.09
C ALA A 118 -6.88 3.81 14.54
N THR A 119 -6.63 2.93 13.59
CA THR A 119 -6.21 1.57 13.90
C THR A 119 -4.76 1.60 14.34
N MET A 120 -4.32 0.60 15.10
CA MET A 120 -2.89 0.40 15.40
C MET A 120 -2.05 0.19 14.12
N ALA A 121 -2.67 0.15 12.95
CA ALA A 121 -2.03 0.25 11.64
C ALA A 121 -1.50 1.67 11.34
N GLU A 122 -1.96 2.72 12.02
CA GLU A 122 -1.39 4.08 11.88
C GLU A 122 0.00 4.22 12.49
N SER A 123 0.49 3.24 13.25
CA SER A 123 1.90 3.18 13.67
C SER A 123 2.75 2.27 12.78
N ALA A 124 2.16 1.54 11.85
CA ALA A 124 2.91 0.98 10.74
C ALA A 124 3.15 2.17 9.80
N SER A 125 4.37 2.72 9.84
CA SER A 125 4.86 3.62 8.81
C SER A 125 4.41 3.02 7.48
N TYR A 126 3.48 3.68 6.80
CA TYR A 126 3.07 3.28 5.47
C TYR A 126 4.34 3.23 4.64
N GLU A 127 4.83 2.02 4.33
CA GLU A 127 5.97 1.86 3.45
C GLU A 127 5.52 2.40 2.09
N ARG A 128 5.81 3.69 1.88
CA ARG A 128 5.47 4.37 0.64
C ARG A 128 6.57 4.08 -0.35
N VAL A 129 6.21 3.69 -1.55
CA VAL A 129 7.15 3.49 -2.65
C VAL A 129 7.00 4.61 -3.67
N LEU A 130 8.14 5.09 -4.17
CA LEU A 130 8.21 6.11 -5.21
C LEU A 130 8.62 5.51 -6.54
N ALA A 131 8.10 6.07 -7.62
CA ALA A 131 8.57 5.82 -8.98
C ALA A 131 8.54 7.12 -9.79
N SER A 132 9.34 7.19 -10.84
CA SER A 132 9.37 8.33 -11.76
C SER A 132 8.75 7.99 -13.10
N ASP A 133 8.22 9.04 -13.75
CA ASP A 133 7.79 9.05 -15.13
C ASP A 133 8.49 10.22 -15.81
N PRO A 134 9.69 9.98 -16.38
CA PRO A 134 10.50 11.03 -16.99
C PRO A 134 9.84 11.67 -18.22
N GLU A 135 9.06 10.91 -18.96
CA GLU A 135 8.39 11.40 -20.18
C GLU A 135 7.33 12.45 -19.88
N ASN A 136 6.61 12.28 -18.74
CA ASN A 136 5.55 13.20 -18.33
C ASN A 136 5.97 14.15 -17.20
N GLY A 137 7.21 14.12 -16.74
CA GLY A 137 7.71 14.96 -15.66
C GLY A 137 6.99 14.74 -14.35
N ALA A 138 6.69 13.49 -13.99
CA ALA A 138 5.87 13.14 -12.85
C ALA A 138 6.58 12.18 -11.88
N VAL A 139 6.30 12.36 -10.60
CA VAL A 139 6.61 11.39 -9.54
C VAL A 139 5.31 10.68 -9.13
N TYR A 140 5.38 9.37 -9.12
CA TYR A 140 4.31 8.52 -8.59
C TYR A 140 4.69 8.04 -7.20
N PHE A 141 3.69 7.91 -6.35
CA PHE A 141 3.87 7.22 -5.08
C PHE A 141 2.68 6.31 -4.81
N ALA A 142 2.95 5.24 -4.11
CA ALA A 142 1.94 4.26 -3.75
C ALA A 142 2.12 3.78 -2.30
N ASP A 143 0.98 3.58 -1.64
CA ASP A 143 0.85 2.93 -0.33
C ASP A 143 -0.46 2.15 -0.26
N SER A 144 -0.87 1.70 0.91
CA SER A 144 -2.13 0.95 1.08
C SER A 144 -3.39 1.77 0.74
N THR A 145 -3.31 3.09 0.71
CA THR A 145 -4.44 3.97 0.41
C THR A 145 -4.66 4.19 -1.08
N GLY A 146 -3.63 3.99 -1.89
CA GLY A 146 -3.75 4.13 -3.34
C GLY A 146 -2.45 4.32 -4.09
N VAL A 147 -2.58 4.63 -5.38
CA VAL A 147 -1.51 5.12 -6.24
C VAL A 147 -1.82 6.55 -6.64
N TYR A 148 -0.83 7.40 -6.50
CA TYR A 148 -0.93 8.84 -6.72
C TYR A 148 0.12 9.31 -7.70
N ARG A 149 -0.20 10.40 -8.40
CA ARG A 149 0.70 11.09 -9.34
C ARG A 149 0.82 12.56 -8.94
N HIS A 150 2.05 13.06 -8.93
CA HIS A 150 2.37 14.47 -8.72
C HIS A 150 3.30 14.95 -9.83
N LEU A 151 2.93 16.02 -10.53
CA LEU A 151 3.80 16.66 -11.51
C LEU A 151 4.85 17.51 -10.80
N LEU A 152 6.12 17.49 -11.23
CA LEU A 152 7.21 18.25 -10.59
C LEU A 152 6.89 19.73 -10.43
N ASP A 153 6.31 20.34 -11.48
CA ASP A 153 5.92 21.76 -11.47
C ASP A 153 4.47 21.98 -11.03
N GLY A 154 3.79 20.93 -10.57
CA GLY A 154 2.37 20.93 -10.21
C GLY A 154 2.14 21.26 -8.75
N ALA A 155 0.95 21.78 -8.44
CA ALA A 155 0.49 21.99 -7.06
C ALA A 155 -0.52 20.94 -6.60
N VAL A 156 -0.91 20.01 -7.47
CA VAL A 156 -1.99 19.05 -7.22
C VAL A 156 -1.44 17.63 -7.34
N THR A 157 -1.80 16.81 -6.37
CA THR A 157 -1.59 15.36 -6.41
C THR A 157 -2.90 14.70 -6.82
N GLU A 158 -2.84 13.85 -7.83
CA GLU A 158 -3.98 13.12 -8.37
C GLU A 158 -3.96 11.67 -7.88
N ARG A 159 -5.06 11.17 -7.35
CA ARG A 159 -5.22 9.75 -7.03
C ARG A 159 -5.65 9.00 -8.30
N LEU A 160 -4.82 8.08 -8.76
CA LEU A 160 -5.06 7.26 -9.95
C LEU A 160 -5.76 5.94 -9.62
N ILE A 161 -5.41 5.35 -8.49
CA ILE A 161 -5.97 4.07 -8.03
C ILE A 161 -6.39 4.25 -6.58
N ASP A 162 -7.60 3.81 -6.27
CA ASP A 162 -8.10 3.70 -4.91
C ASP A 162 -7.62 2.37 -4.31
N GLY A 163 -6.88 2.45 -3.21
CA GLY A 163 -6.33 1.26 -2.54
C GLY A 163 -7.41 0.34 -1.98
N GLU A 164 -8.55 0.90 -1.57
CA GLU A 164 -9.68 0.11 -1.05
C GLU A 164 -10.34 -0.77 -2.11
N LEU A 165 -10.22 -0.38 -3.39
CA LEU A 165 -10.79 -1.10 -4.52
C LEU A 165 -9.84 -2.11 -5.15
N CYS A 166 -8.64 -2.31 -4.59
CA CYS A 166 -7.62 -3.17 -5.21
C CYS A 166 -6.76 -3.92 -4.19
N SER A 167 -5.68 -4.56 -4.67
CA SER A 167 -4.78 -5.36 -3.84
C SER A 167 -3.90 -4.54 -2.88
N LEU A 168 -3.85 -3.22 -3.00
CA LEU A 168 -3.03 -2.35 -2.14
C LEU A 168 -3.46 -2.40 -0.66
N ASN A 169 -4.76 -2.55 -0.40
CA ASN A 169 -5.29 -2.64 0.96
C ASN A 169 -5.35 -4.08 1.52
N MET A 170 -4.71 -5.05 0.86
CA MET A 170 -4.69 -6.43 1.33
C MET A 170 -3.63 -6.63 2.42
N PRO A 171 -3.99 -7.00 3.67
CA PRO A 171 -3.05 -7.02 4.80
C PRO A 171 -1.90 -8.02 4.69
N ALA A 172 -2.04 -9.06 3.86
CA ALA A 172 -0.98 -10.03 3.62
C ALA A 172 0.02 -9.57 2.56
N LEU A 173 -0.33 -8.57 1.76
CA LEU A 173 0.50 -8.06 0.67
C LEU A 173 1.17 -6.75 1.10
N ARG A 174 2.48 -6.77 1.23
CA ARG A 174 3.26 -5.57 1.47
C ARG A 174 3.80 -5.05 0.13
N LEU A 175 3.42 -3.84 -0.24
CA LEU A 175 3.97 -3.19 -1.42
C LEU A 175 5.46 -2.91 -1.19
N THR A 176 6.31 -3.30 -2.14
CA THR A 176 7.77 -3.16 -2.02
C THR A 176 8.38 -2.33 -3.13
N ASP A 177 7.71 -2.22 -4.27
CA ASP A 177 8.22 -1.46 -5.41
C ASP A 177 7.09 -1.08 -6.39
N LEU A 178 7.34 -0.04 -7.17
CA LEU A 178 6.45 0.50 -8.20
C LEU A 178 7.28 0.89 -9.43
N ILE A 179 6.80 0.51 -10.61
CA ILE A 179 7.37 0.93 -11.89
C ILE A 179 6.25 1.51 -12.76
N VAL A 180 6.50 2.68 -13.31
CA VAL A 180 5.66 3.29 -14.34
C VAL A 180 6.23 2.89 -15.71
N LYS A 181 5.39 2.30 -16.56
CA LYS A 181 5.79 1.85 -17.90
C LYS A 181 5.48 2.92 -18.93
N GLU A 182 6.17 2.88 -20.07
CA GLU A 182 5.99 3.79 -21.20
C GLU A 182 4.53 3.84 -21.72
N ASP A 183 3.79 2.73 -21.62
CA ASP A 183 2.37 2.66 -21.99
C ASP A 183 1.41 3.22 -20.93
N GLY A 184 1.94 3.78 -19.85
CA GLY A 184 1.18 4.30 -18.70
C GLY A 184 0.64 3.22 -17.76
N SER A 185 0.92 1.94 -18.03
CA SER A 185 0.58 0.87 -17.08
C SER A 185 1.57 0.84 -15.92
N LEU A 186 1.11 0.33 -14.77
CA LEU A 186 1.89 0.30 -13.54
C LEU A 186 2.20 -1.14 -13.16
N LEU A 187 3.47 -1.41 -12.83
CA LEU A 187 3.89 -2.68 -12.23
C LEU A 187 4.12 -2.46 -10.74
N LEU A 188 3.37 -3.18 -9.92
CA LEU A 188 3.49 -3.16 -8.47
C LEU A 188 4.05 -4.50 -7.99
N LEU A 189 5.14 -4.44 -7.23
CA LEU A 189 5.76 -5.62 -6.61
C LEU A 189 5.29 -5.75 -5.17
N TYR A 190 4.70 -6.89 -4.86
CA TYR A 190 4.24 -7.22 -3.51
C TYR A 190 5.06 -8.34 -2.89
N ALA A 191 5.25 -8.25 -1.58
CA ALA A 191 5.80 -9.32 -0.75
C ALA A 191 4.69 -9.91 0.13
N ASP A 192 4.60 -11.25 0.14
CA ASP A 192 3.83 -12.04 1.10
C ASP A 192 4.80 -13.01 1.77
N GLY A 193 5.31 -12.64 2.93
CA GLY A 193 6.40 -13.37 3.56
C GLY A 193 7.64 -13.48 2.67
N MET A 194 7.97 -14.69 2.22
CA MET A 194 9.11 -14.95 1.31
C MET A 194 8.72 -14.88 -0.17
N ASP A 195 7.44 -14.94 -0.47
CA ASP A 195 6.94 -14.91 -1.84
C ASP A 195 6.91 -13.48 -2.39
N ARG A 196 7.03 -13.38 -3.70
CA ARG A 196 6.95 -12.10 -4.43
C ARG A 196 5.91 -12.23 -5.54
N THR A 197 5.01 -11.25 -5.60
CA THR A 197 3.98 -11.19 -6.63
C THR A 197 4.08 -9.88 -7.38
N LEU A 198 4.23 -9.97 -8.70
CA LEU A 198 4.22 -8.82 -9.58
C LEU A 198 2.82 -8.67 -10.19
N MET A 199 2.19 -7.52 -9.98
CA MET A 199 0.87 -7.21 -10.54
C MET A 199 0.97 -6.08 -11.54
N ASN A 200 0.35 -6.26 -12.70
CA ASN A 200 0.26 -5.23 -13.74
C ASN A 200 -1.13 -4.57 -13.68
N TYR A 201 -1.14 -3.26 -13.49
CA TYR A 201 -2.34 -2.44 -13.50
C TYR A 201 -2.40 -1.66 -14.80
N THR A 202 -3.48 -1.82 -15.53
CA THR A 202 -3.73 -1.12 -16.79
C THR A 202 -5.00 -0.29 -16.69
N TYR A 203 -5.02 0.86 -17.34
CA TYR A 203 -6.23 1.65 -17.43
C TYR A 203 -7.29 0.89 -18.22
N SER A 204 -8.52 0.92 -17.72
CA SER A 204 -9.72 0.39 -18.40
C SER A 204 -10.85 1.41 -18.32
N ALA A 205 -11.32 1.85 -19.47
CA ALA A 205 -12.50 2.74 -19.54
C ALA A 205 -13.81 2.05 -19.12
N ASP A 206 -13.80 0.71 -19.12
CA ASP A 206 -14.97 -0.10 -18.76
C ASP A 206 -15.04 -0.43 -17.26
N THR A 207 -13.97 -0.13 -16.52
CA THR A 207 -13.95 -0.33 -15.06
C THR A 207 -14.45 0.94 -14.38
N PRO A 208 -15.53 0.89 -13.62
CA PRO A 208 -16.06 2.07 -12.95
C PRO A 208 -15.07 2.55 -11.87
N THR A 209 -14.83 3.87 -11.84
CA THR A 209 -14.03 4.52 -10.77
C THR A 209 -14.78 4.56 -9.44
N VAL A 210 -16.12 4.50 -9.50
CA VAL A 210 -17.00 4.34 -8.35
C VAL A 210 -17.87 3.12 -8.63
N PRO A 211 -17.75 2.05 -7.85
CA PRO A 211 -18.57 0.86 -8.00
C PRO A 211 -20.07 1.18 -7.84
N ASP A 212 -20.90 0.55 -8.67
CA ASP A 212 -22.36 0.76 -8.67
C ASP A 212 -23.07 0.07 -7.50
N LYS A 213 -22.41 -0.91 -6.88
CA LYS A 213 -22.94 -1.74 -5.80
C LYS A 213 -22.08 -1.61 -4.56
N GLU A 214 -22.72 -1.65 -3.42
CA GLU A 214 -22.08 -1.69 -2.11
C GLU A 214 -22.41 -3.01 -1.41
N LEU A 215 -21.42 -3.63 -0.79
CA LEU A 215 -21.56 -4.79 0.09
C LEU A 215 -21.03 -4.41 1.47
N ARG A 216 -21.90 -4.27 2.46
CA ARG A 216 -21.52 -3.91 3.82
C ARG A 216 -21.25 -5.15 4.66
N VAL A 217 -20.03 -5.23 5.21
CA VAL A 217 -19.59 -6.28 6.11
C VAL A 217 -19.38 -5.68 7.50
N PHE A 218 -20.01 -6.25 8.51
CA PHE A 218 -19.86 -5.78 9.88
C PHE A 218 -19.14 -6.81 10.75
N SER A 219 -18.22 -6.33 11.58
CA SER A 219 -17.50 -7.11 12.58
C SER A 219 -17.38 -6.35 13.90
N LEU A 220 -17.39 -7.05 15.03
CA LEU A 220 -17.06 -6.41 16.31
C LEU A 220 -15.58 -6.02 16.40
N ARG A 221 -14.69 -6.79 15.80
CA ARG A 221 -13.25 -6.58 15.85
C ARG A 221 -12.64 -6.73 14.46
N ASP A 222 -11.54 -6.04 14.22
CA ASP A 222 -10.81 -6.19 12.98
C ASP A 222 -10.29 -7.62 12.79
N ASN A 223 -10.40 -8.13 11.55
CA ASN A 223 -9.99 -9.46 11.19
C ASN A 223 -9.23 -9.45 9.85
N LYS A 224 -7.93 -9.73 9.93
CA LYS A 224 -7.04 -9.73 8.75
C LYS A 224 -7.46 -10.72 7.67
N THR A 225 -8.00 -11.89 8.06
CA THR A 225 -8.49 -12.90 7.10
C THR A 225 -9.69 -12.39 6.33
N ILE A 226 -10.60 -11.68 6.99
CA ILE A 226 -11.75 -11.04 6.33
C ILE A 226 -11.27 -9.97 5.37
N ARG A 227 -10.35 -9.08 5.78
CA ARG A 227 -9.76 -8.06 4.89
C ARG A 227 -9.11 -8.68 3.64
N GLN A 228 -8.38 -9.78 3.82
CA GLN A 228 -7.77 -10.51 2.72
C GLN A 228 -8.84 -11.08 1.76
N ALA A 229 -9.90 -11.68 2.31
CA ALA A 229 -11.00 -12.22 1.51
C ALA A 229 -11.73 -11.11 0.74
N MET A 230 -11.95 -9.95 1.36
CA MET A 230 -12.56 -8.77 0.73
C MET A 230 -11.72 -8.28 -0.45
N GLY A 231 -10.39 -8.13 -0.27
CA GLY A 231 -9.50 -7.71 -1.36
C GLY A 231 -9.49 -8.69 -2.52
N LEU A 232 -9.55 -10.01 -2.25
CA LEU A 232 -9.66 -11.04 -3.29
C LEU A 232 -11.01 -10.95 -4.02
N PHE A 233 -12.11 -10.76 -3.28
CA PHE A 233 -13.45 -10.60 -3.83
C PHE A 233 -13.55 -9.34 -4.71
N GLN A 234 -13.07 -8.22 -4.22
CA GLN A 234 -13.09 -6.92 -4.89
C GLN A 234 -12.35 -6.99 -6.24
N ARG A 235 -11.17 -7.62 -6.26
CA ARG A 235 -10.40 -7.83 -7.51
C ARG A 235 -11.17 -8.62 -8.58
N GLN A 236 -12.05 -9.53 -8.17
CA GLN A 236 -12.87 -10.33 -9.07
C GLN A 236 -14.20 -9.66 -9.42
N ASN A 237 -14.62 -8.67 -8.63
CA ASN A 237 -15.90 -7.98 -8.75
C ASN A 237 -15.70 -6.46 -8.66
N PRO A 238 -15.11 -5.82 -9.68
CA PRO A 238 -14.77 -4.40 -9.64
C PRO A 238 -15.99 -3.47 -9.61
N ASP A 239 -17.19 -3.98 -9.88
CA ASP A 239 -18.47 -3.28 -9.80
C ASP A 239 -19.07 -3.26 -8.38
N VAL A 240 -18.41 -3.90 -7.39
CA VAL A 240 -18.87 -3.98 -6.01
C VAL A 240 -17.86 -3.34 -5.08
N HIS A 241 -18.25 -2.31 -4.34
CA HIS A 241 -17.48 -1.76 -3.24
C HIS A 241 -17.78 -2.51 -1.95
N VAL A 242 -16.76 -3.08 -1.29
CA VAL A 242 -16.94 -3.76 -0.01
C VAL A 242 -16.58 -2.81 1.13
N VAL A 243 -17.58 -2.41 1.90
CA VAL A 243 -17.41 -1.55 3.09
C VAL A 243 -17.28 -2.43 4.33
N TYR A 244 -16.18 -2.29 5.06
CA TYR A 244 -15.91 -3.09 6.27
C TYR A 244 -16.06 -2.24 7.53
N ASP A 245 -17.20 -2.37 8.18
CA ASP A 245 -17.53 -1.70 9.43
C ASP A 245 -17.00 -2.49 10.62
N VAL A 246 -15.96 -1.97 11.28
CA VAL A 246 -15.38 -2.55 12.49
C VAL A 246 -15.80 -1.72 13.69
N ALA A 247 -16.58 -2.31 14.59
CA ALA A 247 -17.19 -1.58 15.70
C ALA A 247 -16.23 -1.21 16.85
N LEU A 248 -15.23 -2.06 17.12
CA LEU A 248 -14.28 -1.87 18.21
C LEU A 248 -12.89 -1.59 17.65
N THR A 249 -12.58 -0.33 17.44
CA THR A 249 -11.32 0.12 16.85
C THR A 249 -10.19 0.29 17.88
N GLY A 250 -10.51 0.26 19.16
CA GLY A 250 -9.55 0.46 20.25
C GLY A 250 -9.29 1.92 20.60
N ALA A 251 -9.70 2.86 19.76
CA ALA A 251 -9.52 4.30 20.00
C ALA A 251 -10.69 4.93 20.77
N ASP A 252 -11.88 4.31 20.67
CA ASP A 252 -13.12 4.83 21.24
C ASP A 252 -13.53 4.06 22.51
N ALA A 253 -14.22 4.76 23.43
CA ALA A 253 -14.81 4.16 24.61
C ALA A 253 -16.05 3.29 24.32
N VAL A 254 -16.27 2.88 23.06
CA VAL A 254 -17.40 2.05 22.64
C VAL A 254 -17.23 0.64 23.17
N THR A 255 -18.23 0.14 23.89
CA THR A 255 -18.23 -1.25 24.36
C THR A 255 -18.87 -2.18 23.33
N ALA A 256 -18.54 -3.49 23.38
CA ALA A 256 -19.19 -4.49 22.53
C ALA A 256 -20.73 -4.46 22.70
N SER A 257 -21.22 -4.18 23.91
CA SER A 257 -22.67 -4.07 24.20
C SER A 257 -23.29 -2.87 23.49
N ASP A 258 -22.59 -1.73 23.43
CA ASP A 258 -23.09 -0.55 22.73
C ASP A 258 -23.12 -0.78 21.23
N ALA A 259 -22.05 -1.38 20.68
CA ALA A 259 -21.96 -1.75 19.27
C ALA A 259 -23.09 -2.71 18.85
N LEU A 260 -23.33 -3.75 19.63
CA LEU A 260 -24.43 -4.70 19.37
C LEU A 260 -25.81 -4.05 19.48
N ARG A 261 -25.99 -3.07 20.38
CA ARG A 261 -27.23 -2.31 20.48
C ARG A 261 -27.46 -1.42 19.26
N THR A 262 -26.40 -0.78 18.77
CA THR A 262 -26.45 0.02 17.53
C THR A 262 -26.79 -0.86 16.33
N LEU A 263 -26.09 -1.98 16.16
CA LEU A 263 -26.38 -2.97 15.12
C LEU A 263 -27.82 -3.47 15.17
N ALA A 264 -28.34 -3.77 16.38
CA ALA A 264 -29.73 -4.22 16.54
C ALA A 264 -30.73 -3.16 16.07
N ASN A 265 -30.47 -1.88 16.33
CA ASN A 265 -31.32 -0.78 15.85
C ASN A 265 -31.26 -0.63 14.32
N GLU A 266 -30.07 -0.79 13.71
CA GLU A 266 -29.93 -0.77 12.25
C GLU A 266 -30.66 -1.92 11.59
N LEU A 267 -30.55 -3.14 12.14
CA LEU A 267 -31.27 -4.32 11.66
C LEU A 267 -32.80 -4.12 11.73
N LEU A 268 -33.30 -3.58 12.84
CA LEU A 268 -34.73 -3.27 13.01
C LEU A 268 -35.22 -2.18 12.03
N ALA A 269 -34.33 -1.24 11.67
CA ALA A 269 -34.63 -0.19 10.70
C ALA A 269 -34.50 -0.64 9.24
N GLY A 270 -34.11 -1.89 8.98
CA GLY A 270 -33.83 -2.41 7.63
C GLY A 270 -32.60 -1.78 6.97
N LYS A 271 -31.66 -1.29 7.78
CA LYS A 271 -30.41 -0.63 7.35
C LYS A 271 -29.19 -1.38 7.83
N GLY A 272 -29.35 -2.64 8.26
CA GLY A 272 -28.24 -3.47 8.70
C GLY A 272 -27.26 -3.80 7.58
N PRO A 273 -26.07 -4.31 7.92
CA PRO A 273 -25.09 -4.79 6.95
C PRO A 273 -25.59 -6.03 6.21
N ASP A 274 -25.00 -6.30 5.04
CA ASP A 274 -25.32 -7.47 4.23
C ASP A 274 -24.69 -8.75 4.78
N LEU A 275 -23.51 -8.62 5.39
CA LEU A 275 -22.76 -9.71 6.00
C LEU A 275 -22.37 -9.39 7.44
N LEU A 276 -22.51 -10.39 8.32
CA LEU A 276 -22.08 -10.34 9.72
C LEU A 276 -20.93 -11.32 9.95
N VAL A 277 -19.82 -10.84 10.50
CA VAL A 277 -18.78 -11.69 11.09
C VAL A 277 -19.20 -12.02 12.51
N LEU A 278 -19.58 -13.26 12.76
CA LEU A 278 -20.31 -13.66 13.97
C LEU A 278 -19.46 -13.79 15.25
N ASP A 279 -18.15 -13.55 15.18
CA ASP A 279 -17.25 -13.64 16.31
C ASP A 279 -17.65 -12.69 17.46
N GLY A 280 -18.00 -13.28 18.62
CA GLY A 280 -18.44 -12.54 19.78
C GLY A 280 -19.88 -11.99 19.72
N MET A 281 -20.66 -12.40 18.72
CA MET A 281 -22.07 -12.03 18.58
C MET A 281 -23.02 -13.05 19.24
N PRO A 282 -24.25 -12.65 19.60
CA PRO A 282 -25.25 -13.54 20.19
C PRO A 282 -25.96 -14.37 19.09
N ILE A 283 -25.27 -15.35 18.53
CA ILE A 283 -25.69 -16.15 17.35
C ILE A 283 -27.08 -16.75 17.57
N ASP A 284 -27.31 -17.44 18.68
CA ASP A 284 -28.59 -18.10 18.98
C ASP A 284 -29.75 -17.12 18.90
N SER A 285 -29.58 -15.92 19.48
CA SER A 285 -30.58 -14.87 19.44
C SER A 285 -30.87 -14.36 18.02
N TYR A 286 -29.84 -14.32 17.17
CA TYR A 286 -30.00 -13.90 15.77
C TYR A 286 -30.69 -14.95 14.92
N VAL A 287 -30.40 -16.24 15.17
CA VAL A 287 -31.13 -17.36 14.55
C VAL A 287 -32.60 -17.36 14.97
N GLU A 288 -32.89 -17.29 16.28
CA GLU A 288 -34.27 -17.27 16.79
C GLU A 288 -35.09 -16.09 16.25
N LYS A 289 -34.48 -14.94 16.03
CA LYS A 289 -35.12 -13.73 15.50
C LYS A 289 -35.21 -13.69 13.98
N GLY A 290 -34.64 -14.69 13.27
CA GLY A 290 -34.61 -14.72 11.81
C GLY A 290 -33.78 -13.62 11.19
N VAL A 291 -32.71 -13.15 11.88
CA VAL A 291 -31.78 -12.14 11.36
C VAL A 291 -30.84 -12.74 10.33
N LEU A 292 -30.47 -14.01 10.51
CA LEU A 292 -29.52 -14.70 9.65
C LEU A 292 -30.25 -15.47 8.54
N LEU A 293 -29.71 -15.43 7.33
CA LEU A 293 -30.18 -16.22 6.20
C LEU A 293 -29.64 -17.65 6.33
N ASP A 294 -30.48 -18.66 6.03
CA ASP A 294 -30.05 -20.04 5.88
C ASP A 294 -29.19 -20.21 4.61
N LEU A 295 -27.94 -20.55 4.79
CA LEU A 295 -26.95 -20.75 3.72
C LEU A 295 -26.78 -22.25 3.34
N SER A 296 -27.64 -23.14 3.85
CA SER A 296 -27.52 -24.60 3.61
C SER A 296 -27.53 -24.97 2.13
N GLU A 297 -28.31 -24.30 1.30
CA GLU A 297 -28.38 -24.57 -0.14
C GLU A 297 -27.09 -24.14 -0.87
N PRO A 298 -26.63 -22.87 -0.81
CA PRO A 298 -25.42 -22.45 -1.50
C PRO A 298 -24.15 -23.17 -0.99
N VAL A 299 -24.04 -23.41 0.35
CA VAL A 299 -22.90 -24.14 0.94
C VAL A 299 -22.94 -25.61 0.60
N GLY A 300 -24.13 -26.25 0.56
CA GLY A 300 -24.29 -27.67 0.24
C GLY A 300 -23.74 -28.05 -1.13
N GLY A 301 -23.89 -27.19 -2.13
CA GLY A 301 -23.27 -27.39 -3.45
C GLY A 301 -21.74 -27.42 -3.41
N LYS A 302 -21.11 -26.52 -2.67
CA LYS A 302 -19.65 -26.40 -2.51
C LYS A 302 -19.04 -27.58 -1.73
N THR A 303 -19.73 -28.05 -0.70
CA THR A 303 -19.30 -29.23 0.07
C THR A 303 -19.49 -30.53 -0.73
N ALA A 304 -20.56 -30.65 -1.51
CA ALA A 304 -20.81 -31.82 -2.36
C ALA A 304 -19.79 -31.95 -3.50
N SER A 305 -19.31 -30.84 -4.05
CA SER A 305 -18.23 -30.79 -5.06
C SER A 305 -16.84 -31.03 -4.50
N GLY A 306 -16.67 -31.08 -3.18
CA GLY A 306 -15.37 -31.16 -2.51
C GLY A 306 -14.56 -29.87 -2.51
N GLU A 307 -15.16 -28.76 -2.93
CA GLU A 307 -14.52 -27.44 -2.93
C GLU A 307 -14.31 -26.93 -1.49
N TRP A 308 -15.24 -27.25 -0.59
CA TRP A 308 -15.15 -26.94 0.83
C TRP A 308 -15.11 -28.21 1.69
N LEU A 309 -14.39 -28.13 2.82
CA LEU A 309 -14.35 -29.24 3.78
C LEU A 309 -15.71 -29.43 4.44
N LYS A 310 -16.29 -30.62 4.27
CA LYS A 310 -17.62 -30.94 4.79
C LYS A 310 -17.71 -30.80 6.32
N ALA A 311 -16.65 -31.24 7.02
CA ALA A 311 -16.61 -31.18 8.48
C ALA A 311 -16.63 -29.72 9.01
N GLU A 312 -16.00 -28.79 8.30
CA GLU A 312 -16.03 -27.37 8.65
C GLU A 312 -17.41 -26.78 8.40
N ALA A 313 -18.00 -27.04 7.22
CA ALA A 313 -19.33 -26.54 6.91
C ALA A 313 -20.42 -27.11 7.84
N GLU A 314 -20.27 -28.35 8.33
CA GLU A 314 -21.21 -28.99 9.28
C GLU A 314 -21.06 -28.48 10.73
N SER A 315 -19.92 -27.89 11.10
CA SER A 315 -19.73 -27.34 12.45
C SER A 315 -20.55 -26.07 12.74
N PHE A 316 -21.12 -25.46 11.70
CA PHE A 316 -21.92 -24.23 11.77
C PHE A 316 -23.41 -24.45 11.47
N LYS A 317 -23.88 -25.72 11.54
CA LYS A 317 -25.31 -26.05 11.37
C LYS A 317 -26.09 -26.01 12.67
#